data_86a13cb4aef072805007645f8d6358c1
#
_entry.id   86a13cb4aef072805007645f8d6358c1
#
_cell.length_a   1.000
_cell.length_b   1.000
_cell.length_c   1.000
_cell.angle_alpha   90.00
_cell.angle_beta   90.00
_cell.angle_gamma   90.00
#
_symmetry.space_group_name_H-M   'P 1'
#
loop_
_entity.id
_entity.type
_entity.pdbx_description
1 polymer ?
#
loop_
_entity_poly.entity_id
_entity_poly.type
_entity_poly.pdbx_seq_one_letter_code
_entity_poly.pdbx_strand_id
1 'polypeptide(L)'
;MRRLLPVLLLAALMLVGGLASPAGAHPMSTSAVLLDIGEDRVEGEVQLPIDRLAIAVHRDLTRDSVLGTDRAFLKRYVARHVSAVGENGTPWAVTLGTASVRTIDGAAHLVLPLTIRPPDGHVTDFDLRYDVVVEELLTHRVIVTVRYDFDRGILKADDARTLGVFDWDTRSLKVPAGEGSWVRGFATTAGLGIEHIGEGADHLLFLLMLLIPAPLVAAGGRWRAAAPSARRSIVRVVHVVTAFAVGHSLTLALAAAGVIDVPTRPVETLIAFSIAVSAVHALRPLVARGEVFIASGFGLVHGLAFASLIGDLGLGRVFKRS
;
A
#
# COMPACT_ATOMS: atom_id res chain seq x y z
N MET A 1 -11.47 -32.40 -57.66
CA MET A 1 -10.73 -31.12 -57.59
C MET A 1 -11.53 -29.94 -57.03
N ARG A 2 -12.86 -29.82 -57.22
CA ARG A 2 -13.64 -28.65 -56.75
C ARG A 2 -13.80 -28.56 -55.21
N ARG A 3 -13.60 -29.63 -54.43
CA ARG A 3 -13.76 -29.64 -52.96
C ARG A 3 -12.45 -29.33 -52.17
N LEU A 4 -11.30 -29.31 -52.84
CA LEU A 4 -10.02 -28.99 -52.20
C LEU A 4 -9.71 -27.50 -52.15
N LEU A 5 -10.32 -26.71 -53.05
CA LEU A 5 -10.12 -25.26 -53.13
C LEU A 5 -10.54 -24.51 -51.86
N PRO A 6 -11.72 -24.78 -51.24
CA PRO A 6 -12.11 -24.09 -50.01
C PRO A 6 -11.26 -24.51 -48.80
N VAL A 7 -10.75 -25.74 -48.77
CA VAL A 7 -9.87 -26.20 -47.68
C VAL A 7 -8.50 -25.54 -47.77
N LEU A 8 -7.95 -25.38 -48.98
CA LEU A 8 -6.69 -24.69 -49.23
C LEU A 8 -6.80 -23.18 -48.94
N LEU A 9 -7.94 -22.55 -49.27
CA LEU A 9 -8.23 -21.17 -48.96
C LEU A 9 -8.34 -20.95 -47.45
N LEU A 10 -9.00 -21.84 -46.71
CA LEU A 10 -9.13 -21.77 -45.26
C LEU A 10 -7.76 -21.98 -44.58
N ALA A 11 -6.95 -22.91 -45.05
CA ALA A 11 -5.60 -23.14 -44.55
C ALA A 11 -4.68 -21.93 -44.80
N ALA A 12 -4.77 -21.31 -46.00
CA ALA A 12 -4.04 -20.09 -46.33
C ALA A 12 -4.49 -18.91 -45.47
N LEU A 13 -5.78 -18.76 -45.16
CA LEU A 13 -6.31 -17.72 -44.28
C LEU A 13 -5.85 -17.92 -42.83
N MET A 14 -5.80 -19.16 -42.35
CA MET A 14 -5.26 -19.50 -41.02
C MET A 14 -3.74 -19.25 -40.94
N LEU A 15 -3.00 -19.48 -42.03
CA LEU A 15 -1.55 -19.23 -42.08
C LEU A 15 -1.23 -17.73 -42.07
N VAL A 16 -2.02 -16.91 -42.77
CA VAL A 16 -1.90 -15.46 -42.78
C VAL A 16 -2.33 -14.85 -41.46
N GLY A 17 -3.39 -15.38 -40.81
CA GLY A 17 -3.83 -14.97 -39.47
C GLY A 17 -2.83 -15.33 -38.37
N GLY A 18 -2.08 -16.43 -38.52
CA GLY A 18 -1.06 -16.86 -37.56
C GLY A 18 0.26 -16.08 -37.64
N LEU A 19 0.50 -15.31 -38.72
CA LEU A 19 1.68 -14.47 -38.92
C LEU A 19 1.44 -12.99 -38.49
N ALA A 20 0.21 -12.64 -38.11
CA ALA A 20 -0.05 -11.33 -37.50
C ALA A 20 0.58 -11.34 -36.10
N SER A 21 1.83 -10.84 -36.01
CA SER A 21 2.39 -10.42 -34.72
C SER A 21 1.37 -9.50 -34.09
N PRO A 22 1.02 -9.66 -32.80
CA PRO A 22 0.20 -8.68 -32.12
C PRO A 22 0.89 -7.32 -32.33
N ALA A 23 0.23 -6.42 -33.04
CA ALA A 23 0.65 -5.02 -33.08
C ALA A 23 0.60 -4.56 -31.63
N GLY A 24 1.75 -4.57 -30.96
CA GLY A 24 1.90 -3.99 -29.64
C GLY A 24 1.59 -2.49 -29.80
N ALA A 25 0.35 -2.12 -29.59
CA ALA A 25 0.03 -0.74 -29.30
C ALA A 25 0.83 -0.44 -28.03
N HIS A 26 1.98 0.24 -28.17
CA HIS A 26 2.67 0.78 -27.00
C HIS A 26 1.64 1.63 -26.27
N PRO A 27 1.26 1.30 -25.02
CA PRO A 27 0.36 2.16 -24.26
C PRO A 27 0.99 3.54 -24.27
N MET A 28 0.20 4.56 -24.64
CA MET A 28 0.70 5.93 -24.65
C MET A 28 1.19 6.23 -23.24
N SER A 29 2.48 6.52 -23.12
CA SER A 29 3.11 6.80 -21.82
C SER A 29 2.37 7.97 -21.15
N THR A 30 1.67 7.68 -20.07
CA THR A 30 0.83 8.62 -19.33
C THR A 30 1.60 9.12 -18.12
N SER A 31 1.49 10.40 -17.80
CA SER A 31 2.00 10.93 -16.53
C SER A 31 1.02 10.61 -15.39
N ALA A 32 1.54 10.62 -14.17
CA ALA A 32 0.70 10.50 -12.99
C ALA A 32 1.11 11.47 -11.90
N VAL A 33 0.14 11.93 -11.12
CA VAL A 33 0.32 12.62 -9.84
C VAL A 33 -0.33 11.76 -8.78
N LEU A 34 0.49 11.23 -7.88
CA LEU A 34 0.04 10.37 -6.79
C LEU A 34 0.10 11.16 -5.50
N LEU A 35 -0.98 11.18 -4.74
CA LEU A 35 -1.13 12.01 -3.54
C LEU A 35 -1.41 11.13 -2.32
N ASP A 36 -0.78 11.48 -1.21
CA ASP A 36 -0.98 10.92 0.11
C ASP A 36 -1.41 12.07 1.03
N ILE A 37 -2.66 12.09 1.44
CA ILE A 37 -3.27 13.17 2.21
C ILE A 37 -2.98 12.95 3.70
N GLY A 38 -2.25 13.86 4.32
CA GLY A 38 -1.99 13.90 5.76
C GLY A 38 -2.70 15.07 6.43
N GLU A 39 -2.61 15.18 7.74
CA GLU A 39 -3.26 16.23 8.52
C GLU A 39 -2.63 17.61 8.31
N ASP A 40 -1.29 17.68 8.22
CA ASP A 40 -0.51 18.92 8.15
C ASP A 40 0.08 19.21 6.77
N ARG A 41 0.10 18.22 5.88
CA ARG A 41 0.64 18.32 4.53
C ARG A 41 0.12 17.19 3.63
N VAL A 42 0.23 17.44 2.34
CA VAL A 42 0.05 16.40 1.32
C VAL A 42 1.42 16.00 0.81
N GLU A 43 1.75 14.73 0.89
CA GLU A 43 2.93 14.14 0.26
C GLU A 43 2.52 13.43 -1.03
N GLY A 44 3.46 13.21 -1.94
CA GLY A 44 3.14 12.52 -3.17
C GLY A 44 4.33 12.45 -4.11
N GLU A 45 4.06 12.13 -5.34
CA GLU A 45 5.05 12.12 -6.41
C GLU A 45 4.44 12.43 -7.76
N VAL A 46 5.24 13.08 -8.59
CA VAL A 46 4.95 13.31 -10.00
C VAL A 46 5.76 12.32 -10.82
N GLN A 47 5.10 11.55 -11.66
CA GLN A 47 5.69 10.56 -12.56
C GLN A 47 5.56 11.05 -14.00
N LEU A 48 6.71 11.28 -14.66
CA LEU A 48 6.79 11.88 -15.99
C LEU A 48 7.54 10.93 -16.93
N PRO A 49 6.91 10.38 -17.98
CA PRO A 49 7.61 9.64 -19.01
C PRO A 49 8.70 10.52 -19.64
N ILE A 50 9.94 10.02 -19.68
CA ILE A 50 11.09 10.81 -20.14
C ILE A 50 10.95 11.19 -21.62
N ASP A 51 10.37 10.33 -22.44
CA ASP A 51 10.10 10.59 -23.87
C ASP A 51 9.12 11.76 -24.06
N ARG A 52 8.05 11.81 -23.27
CA ARG A 52 7.06 12.90 -23.32
C ARG A 52 7.62 14.20 -22.78
N LEU A 53 8.38 14.11 -21.68
CA LEU A 53 9.05 15.25 -21.11
C LEU A 53 10.09 15.83 -22.08
N ALA A 54 10.85 15.00 -22.80
CA ALA A 54 11.81 15.42 -23.80
C ALA A 54 11.17 16.28 -24.90
N ILE A 55 10.00 15.85 -25.40
CA ILE A 55 9.25 16.61 -26.41
C ILE A 55 8.77 17.94 -25.81
N ALA A 56 8.17 17.93 -24.61
CA ALA A 56 7.62 19.13 -23.99
C ALA A 56 8.68 20.21 -23.69
N VAL A 57 9.89 19.80 -23.30
CA VAL A 57 10.95 20.76 -23.00
C VAL A 57 11.91 21.03 -24.20
N HIS A 58 11.64 20.43 -25.36
CA HIS A 58 12.46 20.53 -26.59
C HIS A 58 13.93 20.19 -26.33
N ARG A 59 14.19 19.08 -25.59
CA ARG A 59 15.53 18.61 -25.25
C ARG A 59 15.65 17.11 -25.47
N ASP A 60 16.81 16.67 -25.86
CA ASP A 60 17.14 15.25 -25.88
C ASP A 60 17.44 14.78 -24.45
N LEU A 61 16.52 14.01 -23.87
CA LEU A 61 16.61 13.56 -22.49
C LEU A 61 16.91 12.04 -22.45
N THR A 62 17.89 11.70 -21.63
CA THR A 62 18.24 10.30 -21.32
C THR A 62 18.06 10.05 -19.82
N ARG A 63 18.11 8.78 -19.39
CA ARG A 63 18.08 8.43 -17.95
C ARG A 63 19.18 9.13 -17.16
N ASP A 64 20.37 9.28 -17.74
CA ASP A 64 21.51 9.88 -17.07
C ASP A 64 21.40 11.39 -17.06
N SER A 65 20.95 12.03 -18.17
CA SER A 65 20.83 13.48 -18.24
C SER A 65 19.78 14.03 -17.29
N VAL A 66 18.64 13.33 -17.11
CA VAL A 66 17.56 13.76 -16.19
C VAL A 66 17.99 13.73 -14.71
N LEU A 67 18.94 12.87 -14.35
CA LEU A 67 19.53 12.81 -13.01
C LEU A 67 20.79 13.64 -12.86
N GLY A 68 21.42 14.02 -13.96
CA GLY A 68 22.66 14.78 -14.06
C GLY A 68 22.47 16.20 -14.53
N THR A 69 22.84 16.45 -15.79
CA THR A 69 22.92 17.79 -16.41
C THR A 69 21.60 18.53 -16.47
N ASP A 70 20.49 17.83 -16.73
CA ASP A 70 19.18 18.45 -16.88
C ASP A 70 18.36 18.49 -15.58
N ARG A 71 18.81 17.81 -14.51
CA ARG A 71 18.08 17.71 -13.24
C ARG A 71 17.59 19.04 -12.69
N ALA A 72 18.48 20.03 -12.61
CA ALA A 72 18.14 21.33 -12.04
C ALA A 72 17.14 22.12 -12.92
N PHE A 73 17.27 21.99 -14.24
CA PHE A 73 16.35 22.58 -15.19
C PHE A 73 14.97 21.93 -15.08
N LEU A 74 14.89 20.60 -15.13
CA LEU A 74 13.65 19.85 -15.05
C LEU A 74 12.91 20.08 -13.73
N LYS A 75 13.64 20.10 -12.60
CA LYS A 75 13.05 20.43 -11.31
C LYS A 75 12.42 21.83 -11.32
N ARG A 76 13.09 22.84 -11.89
CA ARG A 76 12.52 24.19 -12.01
C ARG A 76 11.35 24.25 -12.98
N TYR A 77 11.41 23.50 -14.07
CA TYR A 77 10.31 23.38 -15.03
C TYR A 77 9.06 22.84 -14.32
N VAL A 78 9.14 21.69 -13.68
CA VAL A 78 8.00 21.09 -12.95
C VAL A 78 7.50 22.02 -11.84
N ALA A 79 8.40 22.64 -11.06
CA ALA A 79 8.01 23.53 -9.97
C ALA A 79 7.21 24.77 -10.42
N ARG A 80 7.40 25.23 -11.68
CA ARG A 80 6.62 26.35 -12.23
C ARG A 80 5.25 25.96 -12.73
N HIS A 81 5.06 24.67 -13.03
CA HIS A 81 3.85 24.12 -13.65
C HIS A 81 2.99 23.31 -12.65
N VAL A 82 3.34 23.35 -11.36
CA VAL A 82 2.55 22.74 -10.29
C VAL A 82 2.31 23.75 -9.19
N SER A 83 1.06 23.99 -8.86
CA SER A 83 0.70 24.86 -7.75
C SER A 83 -0.55 24.32 -7.03
N ALA A 84 -0.72 24.73 -5.79
CA ALA A 84 -1.89 24.38 -4.98
C ALA A 84 -2.47 25.62 -4.32
N VAL A 85 -3.79 25.71 -4.28
CA VAL A 85 -4.52 26.86 -3.75
C VAL A 85 -5.65 26.36 -2.87
N GLY A 86 -5.71 26.79 -1.62
CA GLY A 86 -6.80 26.47 -0.72
C GLY A 86 -8.13 27.09 -1.15
N GLU A 87 -9.25 26.63 -0.61
CA GLU A 87 -10.59 27.13 -0.94
C GLU A 87 -10.76 28.65 -0.71
N ASN A 88 -10.00 29.21 0.22
CA ASN A 88 -9.96 30.66 0.50
C ASN A 88 -9.12 31.45 -0.51
N GLY A 89 -8.60 30.82 -1.55
CA GLY A 89 -7.71 31.44 -2.54
C GLY A 89 -6.25 31.60 -2.07
N THR A 90 -5.90 31.11 -0.90
CA THR A 90 -4.53 31.21 -0.37
C THR A 90 -3.61 30.19 -1.05
N PRO A 91 -2.47 30.61 -1.63
CA PRO A 91 -1.51 29.71 -2.23
C PRO A 91 -0.80 28.86 -1.16
N TRP A 92 -0.66 27.56 -1.43
CA TRP A 92 0.07 26.63 -0.59
C TRP A 92 1.49 26.42 -1.10
N ALA A 93 2.42 26.16 -0.20
CA ALA A 93 3.80 25.92 -0.56
C ALA A 93 3.96 24.54 -1.23
N VAL A 94 4.44 24.54 -2.47
CA VAL A 94 4.74 23.32 -3.23
C VAL A 94 6.24 23.13 -3.32
N THR A 95 6.75 21.99 -2.88
CA THR A 95 8.17 21.66 -2.93
C THR A 95 8.39 20.31 -3.61
N LEU A 96 9.47 20.21 -4.40
CA LEU A 96 9.86 18.99 -5.08
C LEU A 96 11.12 18.41 -4.42
N GLY A 97 11.12 17.11 -4.20
CA GLY A 97 12.23 16.35 -3.62
C GLY A 97 13.34 16.03 -4.62
N THR A 98 14.11 15.00 -4.30
CA THR A 98 15.20 14.51 -5.14
C THR A 98 14.64 13.62 -6.25
N ALA A 99 15.02 13.93 -7.49
CA ALA A 99 14.64 13.19 -8.68
C ALA A 99 15.19 11.77 -8.66
N SER A 100 14.40 10.81 -9.14
CA SER A 100 14.79 9.44 -9.43
C SER A 100 14.24 8.98 -10.78
N VAL A 101 14.74 7.88 -11.32
CA VAL A 101 14.20 7.28 -12.54
C VAL A 101 13.69 5.88 -12.20
N ARG A 102 12.43 5.63 -12.55
CA ARG A 102 11.80 4.30 -12.43
C ARG A 102 11.28 3.83 -13.80
N THR A 103 11.23 2.52 -14.00
CA THR A 103 10.53 1.95 -15.16
C THR A 103 9.11 1.64 -14.73
N ILE A 104 8.12 2.24 -15.38
CA ILE A 104 6.69 2.10 -15.13
C ILE A 104 6.06 1.71 -16.46
N ASP A 105 5.32 0.62 -16.50
CA ASP A 105 4.67 0.08 -17.72
C ASP A 105 5.64 -0.03 -18.92
N GLY A 106 6.88 -0.42 -18.64
CA GLY A 106 7.92 -0.60 -19.66
C GLY A 106 8.62 0.68 -20.13
N ALA A 107 8.16 1.87 -19.72
CA ALA A 107 8.75 3.16 -20.06
C ALA A 107 9.55 3.75 -18.91
N ALA A 108 10.63 4.51 -19.23
CA ALA A 108 11.40 5.23 -18.23
C ALA A 108 10.68 6.51 -17.81
N HIS A 109 10.47 6.66 -16.51
CA HIS A 109 9.82 7.84 -15.92
C HIS A 109 10.78 8.58 -14.99
N LEU A 110 10.83 9.89 -15.13
CA LEU A 110 11.35 10.79 -14.11
C LEU A 110 10.33 10.86 -12.98
N VAL A 111 10.75 10.56 -11.76
CA VAL A 111 9.90 10.60 -10.57
C VAL A 111 10.43 11.67 -9.63
N LEU A 112 9.57 12.62 -9.30
CA LEU A 112 9.84 13.72 -8.40
C LEU A 112 8.92 13.62 -7.19
N PRO A 113 9.43 13.42 -5.97
CA PRO A 113 8.64 13.56 -4.75
C PRO A 113 8.04 14.96 -4.68
N LEU A 114 6.79 15.04 -4.25
CA LEU A 114 6.01 16.26 -4.14
C LEU A 114 5.59 16.44 -2.68
N THR A 115 5.72 17.65 -2.15
CA THR A 115 5.14 18.01 -0.84
C THR A 115 4.40 19.33 -0.99
N ILE A 116 3.14 19.35 -0.56
CA ILE A 116 2.27 20.52 -0.57
C ILE A 116 1.92 20.84 0.88
N ARG A 117 2.14 22.07 1.31
CA ARG A 117 1.89 22.51 2.69
C ARG A 117 1.00 23.73 2.72
N PRO A 118 -0.14 23.65 3.43
CA PRO A 118 -0.95 24.82 3.74
C PRO A 118 -0.19 25.75 4.71
N PRO A 119 -0.42 27.08 4.66
CA PRO A 119 0.28 28.05 5.51
C PRO A 119 -0.11 27.95 6.99
N ASP A 120 -1.30 27.45 7.29
CA ASP A 120 -1.84 27.26 8.64
C ASP A 120 -1.54 25.88 9.25
N GLY A 121 -0.92 24.98 8.47
CA GLY A 121 -0.57 23.63 8.90
C GLY A 121 -1.75 22.66 8.97
N HIS A 122 -2.91 23.01 8.40
CA HIS A 122 -4.06 22.13 8.32
C HIS A 122 -4.49 21.91 6.87
N VAL A 123 -4.48 20.64 6.44
CA VAL A 123 -4.90 20.26 5.09
C VAL A 123 -6.43 20.27 5.04
N THR A 124 -6.95 21.10 4.17
CA THR A 124 -8.36 21.19 3.81
C THR A 124 -8.52 20.96 2.32
N ASP A 125 -9.73 21.04 1.80
CA ASP A 125 -9.97 20.99 0.36
C ASP A 125 -9.14 22.06 -0.35
N PHE A 126 -8.53 21.68 -1.46
CA PHE A 126 -7.71 22.59 -2.26
C PHE A 126 -7.79 22.30 -3.75
N ASP A 127 -7.46 23.28 -4.56
CA ASP A 127 -7.31 23.14 -5.99
C ASP A 127 -5.84 22.85 -6.33
N LEU A 128 -5.59 21.68 -6.91
CA LEU A 128 -4.30 21.33 -7.50
C LEU A 128 -4.30 21.80 -8.96
N ARG A 129 -3.36 22.67 -9.30
CA ARG A 129 -3.14 23.13 -10.67
C ARG A 129 -1.89 22.47 -11.22
N TYR A 130 -2.01 22.00 -12.45
CA TYR A 130 -0.95 21.25 -13.10
C TYR A 130 -1.04 21.39 -14.62
N ASP A 131 0.05 21.78 -15.24
CA ASP A 131 0.16 21.87 -16.69
C ASP A 131 1.50 21.34 -17.24
N VAL A 132 2.24 20.59 -16.42
CA VAL A 132 3.48 19.94 -16.83
C VAL A 132 3.21 19.00 -18.01
N VAL A 133 3.94 19.19 -19.12
CA VAL A 133 3.79 18.45 -20.38
C VAL A 133 2.49 18.76 -21.13
N VAL A 134 1.34 18.87 -20.45
CA VAL A 134 0.03 19.08 -21.11
C VAL A 134 -0.09 20.45 -21.76
N GLU A 135 0.70 21.43 -21.33
CA GLU A 135 0.76 22.74 -21.98
C GLU A 135 1.32 22.64 -23.42
N GLU A 136 2.34 21.79 -23.60
CA GLU A 136 3.04 21.62 -24.89
C GLU A 136 2.48 20.46 -25.72
N LEU A 137 1.93 19.42 -25.07
CA LEU A 137 1.42 18.22 -25.71
C LEU A 137 -0.09 18.07 -25.48
N LEU A 138 -0.91 18.56 -26.41
CA LEU A 138 -2.38 18.55 -26.31
C LEU A 138 -3.00 17.16 -26.12
N THR A 139 -2.31 16.11 -26.58
CA THR A 139 -2.79 14.72 -26.46
C THR A 139 -2.33 14.04 -25.19
N HIS A 140 -1.47 14.70 -24.39
CA HIS A 140 -0.95 14.12 -23.17
C HIS A 140 -1.98 14.17 -22.05
N ARG A 141 -1.98 13.13 -21.21
CA ARG A 141 -2.87 13.00 -20.06
C ARG A 141 -2.09 12.70 -18.81
N VAL A 142 -2.56 13.24 -17.70
CA VAL A 142 -1.95 13.07 -16.39
C VAL A 142 -3.02 12.58 -15.42
N ILE A 143 -2.89 11.35 -14.96
CA ILE A 143 -3.85 10.76 -14.01
C ILE A 143 -3.51 11.24 -12.60
N VAL A 144 -4.49 11.78 -11.89
CA VAL A 144 -4.36 12.19 -10.48
C VAL A 144 -5.03 11.16 -9.60
N THR A 145 -4.28 10.58 -8.69
CA THR A 145 -4.75 9.51 -7.80
C THR A 145 -4.39 9.80 -6.36
N VAL A 146 -5.35 9.69 -5.45
CA VAL A 146 -5.11 9.64 -4.01
C VAL A 146 -4.84 8.18 -3.63
N ARG A 147 -3.64 7.92 -3.09
CA ARG A 147 -3.21 6.59 -2.63
C ARG A 147 -3.49 6.37 -1.16
N TYR A 148 -3.43 7.45 -0.38
CA TYR A 148 -3.62 7.41 1.06
C TYR A 148 -4.41 8.63 1.53
N ASP A 149 -5.44 8.38 2.34
CA ASP A 149 -6.24 9.37 3.04
C ASP A 149 -6.91 8.66 4.24
N PHE A 150 -6.37 8.86 5.43
CA PHE A 150 -6.86 8.17 6.62
C PHE A 150 -8.32 8.53 6.92
N ASP A 151 -8.66 9.80 6.88
CA ASP A 151 -9.99 10.29 7.23
C ASP A 151 -11.08 9.85 6.25
N ARG A 152 -10.69 9.47 5.04
CA ARG A 152 -11.58 8.91 4.01
C ARG A 152 -11.51 7.40 3.90
N GLY A 153 -10.65 6.77 4.71
CA GLY A 153 -10.47 5.32 4.72
C GLY A 153 -9.77 4.76 3.49
N ILE A 154 -8.92 5.56 2.82
CA ILE A 154 -8.06 5.12 1.72
C ILE A 154 -6.73 4.70 2.36
N LEU A 155 -6.54 3.41 2.58
CA LEU A 155 -5.40 2.89 3.34
C LEU A 155 -4.55 1.87 2.59
N LYS A 156 -5.09 1.29 1.52
CA LYS A 156 -4.41 0.31 0.65
C LYS A 156 -4.26 0.86 -0.76
N ALA A 157 -3.28 0.35 -1.50
CA ALA A 157 -3.10 0.66 -2.92
C ALA A 157 -4.35 0.32 -3.76
N ASP A 158 -5.07 -0.75 -3.41
CA ASP A 158 -6.29 -1.18 -4.08
C ASP A 158 -7.48 -0.23 -3.81
N ASP A 159 -7.44 0.55 -2.72
CA ASP A 159 -8.43 1.57 -2.40
C ASP A 159 -8.13 2.92 -3.08
N ALA A 160 -7.00 3.03 -3.77
CA ALA A 160 -6.57 4.26 -4.42
C ALA A 160 -7.66 4.83 -5.33
N ARG A 161 -7.95 6.12 -5.17
CA ARG A 161 -9.02 6.79 -5.91
C ARG A 161 -8.46 7.75 -6.93
N THR A 162 -8.79 7.51 -8.19
CA THR A 162 -8.55 8.50 -9.24
C THR A 162 -9.49 9.69 -9.05
N LEU A 163 -8.92 10.87 -8.84
CA LEU A 163 -9.67 12.13 -8.71
C LEU A 163 -10.09 12.68 -10.06
N GLY A 164 -9.24 12.52 -11.06
CA GLY A 164 -9.47 13.05 -12.40
C GLY A 164 -8.23 12.95 -13.26
N VAL A 165 -8.30 13.64 -14.39
CA VAL A 165 -7.23 13.66 -15.39
C VAL A 165 -6.95 15.11 -15.75
N PHE A 166 -5.69 15.54 -15.69
CA PHE A 166 -5.26 16.77 -16.34
C PHE A 166 -5.01 16.51 -17.82
N ASP A 167 -5.47 17.41 -18.62
CA ASP A 167 -5.23 17.48 -20.05
C ASP A 167 -5.15 18.96 -20.49
N TRP A 168 -5.12 19.23 -21.80
CA TRP A 168 -5.00 20.58 -22.33
C TRP A 168 -6.14 21.52 -21.88
N ASP A 169 -7.31 20.98 -21.60
CA ASP A 169 -8.54 21.70 -21.24
C ASP A 169 -8.73 21.76 -19.71
N THR A 170 -8.35 20.72 -19.02
CA THR A 170 -8.48 20.58 -17.56
C THR A 170 -7.11 20.72 -16.88
N ARG A 171 -6.82 21.90 -16.34
CA ARG A 171 -5.53 22.22 -15.68
C ARG A 171 -5.68 22.46 -14.18
N SER A 172 -6.86 22.30 -13.63
CA SER A 172 -7.14 22.40 -12.19
C SER A 172 -8.12 21.31 -11.77
N LEU A 173 -7.79 20.62 -10.68
CA LEU A 173 -8.65 19.61 -10.08
C LEU A 173 -8.82 19.92 -8.60
N LYS A 174 -10.06 19.87 -8.12
CA LYS A 174 -10.33 19.94 -6.68
C LYS A 174 -9.90 18.64 -6.02
N VAL A 175 -9.01 18.76 -5.04
CA VAL A 175 -8.57 17.65 -4.18
C VAL A 175 -9.36 17.78 -2.88
N PRO A 176 -10.32 16.89 -2.65
CA PRO A 176 -11.08 16.90 -1.41
C PRO A 176 -10.22 16.32 -0.30
N ALA A 177 -10.00 17.05 0.78
CA ALA A 177 -9.17 16.65 1.91
C ALA A 177 -9.79 16.99 3.30
N GLY A 178 -10.75 17.91 3.36
CA GLY A 178 -11.28 18.46 4.62
C GLY A 178 -12.48 17.74 5.23
N GLU A 179 -13.24 16.96 4.45
CA GLU A 179 -14.49 16.31 4.93
C GLU A 179 -14.29 14.84 5.33
N GLY A 180 -13.18 14.51 5.91
CA GLY A 180 -12.91 13.18 6.42
C GLY A 180 -13.49 12.94 7.81
N SER A 181 -13.53 11.70 8.25
CA SER A 181 -13.92 11.31 9.60
C SER A 181 -12.88 10.33 10.16
N TRP A 182 -12.22 10.73 11.23
CA TRP A 182 -11.35 9.85 12.02
C TRP A 182 -12.03 8.50 12.33
N VAL A 183 -13.34 8.50 12.57
CA VAL A 183 -14.10 7.27 12.81
C VAL A 183 -14.09 6.36 11.58
N ARG A 184 -14.14 6.92 10.38
CA ARG A 184 -14.08 6.15 9.13
C ARG A 184 -12.70 5.54 8.94
N GLY A 185 -11.63 6.30 9.12
CA GLY A 185 -10.26 5.79 9.08
C GLY A 185 -10.04 4.66 10.07
N PHE A 186 -10.49 4.86 11.32
CA PHE A 186 -10.42 3.83 12.35
C PHE A 186 -11.24 2.58 11.98
N ALA A 187 -12.47 2.73 11.50
CA ALA A 187 -13.32 1.61 11.08
C ALA A 187 -12.69 0.82 9.92
N THR A 188 -12.11 1.52 8.94
CA THR A 188 -11.39 0.88 7.83
C THR A 188 -10.16 0.15 8.34
N THR A 189 -9.34 0.77 9.19
CA THR A 189 -8.16 0.11 9.81
C THR A 189 -8.56 -1.14 10.59
N ALA A 190 -9.62 -1.07 11.36
CA ALA A 190 -10.15 -2.22 12.09
C ALA A 190 -10.64 -3.32 11.13
N GLY A 191 -11.32 -2.94 10.04
CA GLY A 191 -11.73 -3.86 8.98
C GLY A 191 -10.55 -4.58 8.34
N LEU A 192 -9.49 -3.85 8.00
CA LEU A 192 -8.24 -4.41 7.47
C LEU A 192 -7.59 -5.40 8.44
N GLY A 193 -7.60 -5.08 9.75
CA GLY A 193 -7.09 -6.00 10.77
C GLY A 193 -7.90 -7.30 10.84
N ILE A 194 -9.22 -7.21 10.74
CA ILE A 194 -10.11 -8.39 10.73
C ILE A 194 -9.88 -9.22 9.46
N GLU A 195 -9.79 -8.60 8.29
CA GLU A 195 -9.49 -9.24 7.01
C GLU A 195 -8.13 -9.96 7.07
N HIS A 196 -7.09 -9.29 7.54
CA HIS A 196 -5.76 -9.86 7.71
C HIS A 196 -5.75 -11.11 8.61
N ILE A 197 -6.47 -11.07 9.73
CA ILE A 197 -6.61 -12.24 10.62
C ILE A 197 -7.38 -13.35 9.90
N GLY A 198 -8.41 -13.02 9.13
CA GLY A 198 -9.23 -13.98 8.40
C GLY A 198 -8.52 -14.68 7.24
N GLU A 199 -7.63 -13.97 6.56
CA GLU A 199 -6.82 -14.50 5.44
C GLU A 199 -5.58 -15.28 5.92
N GLY A 200 -5.08 -14.99 7.12
CA GLY A 200 -3.95 -15.68 7.72
C GLY A 200 -4.30 -17.04 8.26
N ALA A 201 -4.15 -18.12 7.46
CA ALA A 201 -4.40 -19.49 7.90
C ALA A 201 -3.60 -19.88 9.16
N ASP A 202 -2.41 -19.36 9.31
CA ASP A 202 -1.52 -19.52 10.47
C ASP A 202 -2.11 -18.87 11.74
N HIS A 203 -2.69 -17.66 11.63
CA HIS A 203 -3.39 -16.99 12.72
C HIS A 203 -4.63 -17.78 13.15
N LEU A 204 -5.42 -18.25 12.19
CA LEU A 204 -6.63 -19.02 12.46
C LEU A 204 -6.29 -20.37 13.10
N LEU A 205 -5.29 -21.08 12.59
CA LEU A 205 -4.84 -22.36 13.15
C LEU A 205 -4.26 -22.18 14.55
N PHE A 206 -3.43 -21.18 14.76
CA PHE A 206 -2.90 -20.85 16.08
C PHE A 206 -4.02 -20.54 17.07
N LEU A 207 -4.95 -19.66 16.70
CA LEU A 207 -6.07 -19.28 17.55
C LEU A 207 -6.96 -20.50 17.87
N LEU A 208 -7.27 -21.31 16.88
CA LEU A 208 -8.04 -22.55 17.04
C LEU A 208 -7.37 -23.50 18.03
N MET A 209 -6.05 -23.75 17.89
CA MET A 209 -5.33 -24.64 18.79
C MET A 209 -5.28 -24.13 20.22
N LEU A 210 -5.26 -22.80 20.40
CA LEU A 210 -5.25 -22.16 21.71
C LEU A 210 -6.66 -22.15 22.36
N LEU A 211 -7.72 -22.09 21.54
CA LEU A 211 -9.10 -22.05 22.00
C LEU A 211 -9.69 -23.44 22.32
N ILE A 212 -9.21 -24.50 21.67
CA ILE A 212 -9.69 -25.88 21.93
C ILE A 212 -9.64 -26.23 23.40
N PRO A 213 -8.56 -25.98 24.17
CA PRO A 213 -8.51 -26.32 25.58
C PRO A 213 -9.24 -25.30 26.50
N ALA A 214 -9.76 -24.19 25.98
CA ALA A 214 -10.39 -23.15 26.81
C ALA A 214 -11.52 -23.64 27.76
N PRO A 215 -12.38 -24.60 27.38
CA PRO A 215 -13.39 -25.16 28.28
C PRO A 215 -12.82 -26.21 29.24
N LEU A 216 -11.56 -26.59 29.10
CA LEU A 216 -10.92 -27.69 29.84
C LEU A 216 -10.08 -27.18 31.02
N VAL A 217 -9.76 -28.04 31.95
CA VAL A 217 -8.87 -27.77 33.11
C VAL A 217 -7.68 -28.71 33.04
N ALA A 218 -6.48 -28.18 33.19
CA ALA A 218 -5.28 -29.00 33.27
C ALA A 218 -5.18 -29.67 34.67
N ALA A 219 -5.19 -30.98 34.72
CA ALA A 219 -5.03 -31.77 35.94
C ALA A 219 -4.25 -33.04 35.68
N GLY A 220 -3.16 -33.24 36.41
CA GLY A 220 -2.29 -34.42 36.27
C GLY A 220 -1.68 -34.56 34.89
N GLY A 221 -1.26 -33.48 34.24
CA GLY A 221 -0.64 -33.49 32.90
C GLY A 221 -1.61 -33.82 31.75
N ARG A 222 -2.90 -33.74 31.99
CA ARG A 222 -3.96 -34.01 30.99
C ARG A 222 -5.08 -33.00 31.08
N TRP A 223 -5.74 -32.75 29.94
CA TRP A 223 -6.96 -31.98 29.89
C TRP A 223 -8.14 -32.77 30.43
N ARG A 224 -8.91 -32.18 31.30
CA ARG A 224 -10.12 -32.76 31.89
C ARG A 224 -11.29 -31.80 31.69
N ALA A 225 -12.47 -32.33 31.53
CA ALA A 225 -13.69 -31.53 31.47
C ALA A 225 -13.84 -30.75 32.78
N ALA A 226 -13.99 -29.44 32.68
CA ALA A 226 -14.36 -28.59 33.82
C ALA A 226 -15.87 -28.66 34.03
N ALA A 227 -16.35 -28.40 35.26
CA ALA A 227 -17.76 -28.15 35.49
C ALA A 227 -18.21 -27.02 34.53
N PRO A 228 -19.31 -27.17 33.79
CA PRO A 228 -19.68 -26.29 32.69
C PRO A 228 -20.04 -24.91 33.21
N SER A 229 -19.11 -23.95 33.02
CA SER A 229 -19.33 -22.51 33.24
C SER A 229 -18.96 -21.78 31.95
N ALA A 230 -19.94 -21.58 31.08
CA ALA A 230 -19.75 -20.85 29.84
C ALA A 230 -19.06 -19.49 30.06
N ARG A 231 -19.42 -18.77 31.13
CA ARG A 231 -18.79 -17.50 31.48
C ARG A 231 -17.29 -17.64 31.73
N ARG A 232 -16.84 -18.68 32.43
CA ARG A 232 -15.41 -18.91 32.70
C ARG A 232 -14.63 -19.21 31.42
N SER A 233 -15.18 -20.01 30.52
CA SER A 233 -14.58 -20.30 29.23
C SER A 233 -14.49 -19.06 28.37
N ILE A 234 -15.53 -18.24 28.29
CA ILE A 234 -15.54 -16.98 27.53
C ILE A 234 -14.49 -16.03 28.08
N VAL A 235 -14.44 -15.82 29.39
CA VAL A 235 -13.45 -14.93 30.03
C VAL A 235 -12.03 -15.40 29.73
N ARG A 236 -11.76 -16.70 29.75
CA ARG A 236 -10.46 -17.26 29.42
C ARG A 236 -10.11 -17.01 27.96
N VAL A 237 -11.03 -17.26 27.03
CA VAL A 237 -10.88 -16.96 25.62
C VAL A 237 -10.53 -15.48 25.40
N VAL A 238 -11.30 -14.58 26.00
CA VAL A 238 -11.05 -13.13 25.90
C VAL A 238 -9.65 -12.77 26.40
N HIS A 239 -9.21 -13.29 27.55
CA HIS A 239 -7.86 -13.02 28.06
C HIS A 239 -6.77 -13.50 27.12
N VAL A 240 -6.91 -14.71 26.55
CA VAL A 240 -5.94 -15.30 25.62
C VAL A 240 -5.85 -14.48 24.33
N VAL A 241 -7.01 -14.18 23.72
CA VAL A 241 -7.08 -13.37 22.49
C VAL A 241 -6.53 -11.96 22.72
N THR A 242 -6.89 -11.32 23.81
CA THR A 242 -6.38 -9.99 24.16
C THR A 242 -4.86 -10.01 24.38
N ALA A 243 -4.33 -11.01 25.08
CA ALA A 243 -2.89 -11.11 25.31
C ALA A 243 -2.11 -11.32 24.01
N PHE A 244 -2.64 -12.14 23.08
CA PHE A 244 -2.09 -12.29 21.75
C PHE A 244 -2.14 -10.96 20.98
N ALA A 245 -3.30 -10.29 20.94
CA ALA A 245 -3.48 -9.03 20.24
C ALA A 245 -2.56 -7.92 20.77
N VAL A 246 -2.38 -7.83 22.08
CA VAL A 246 -1.45 -6.85 22.69
C VAL A 246 0.00 -7.14 22.28
N GLY A 247 0.46 -8.40 22.38
CA GLY A 247 1.80 -8.79 21.95
C GLY A 247 2.03 -8.49 20.46
N HIS A 248 1.07 -8.86 19.62
CA HIS A 248 1.12 -8.63 18.17
C HIS A 248 1.18 -7.13 17.84
N SER A 249 0.29 -6.33 18.43
CA SER A 249 0.26 -4.88 18.19
C SER A 249 1.53 -4.18 18.67
N LEU A 250 2.14 -4.63 19.76
CA LEU A 250 3.37 -4.04 20.29
C LEU A 250 4.53 -4.22 19.30
N THR A 251 4.76 -5.45 18.82
CA THR A 251 5.84 -5.71 17.85
C THR A 251 5.57 -5.09 16.50
N LEU A 252 4.31 -5.08 16.05
CA LEU A 252 3.90 -4.38 14.84
C LEU A 252 4.20 -2.88 14.93
N ALA A 253 3.85 -2.23 16.04
CA ALA A 253 4.11 -0.80 16.24
C ALA A 253 5.62 -0.50 16.29
N LEU A 254 6.42 -1.32 16.99
CA LEU A 254 7.88 -1.18 17.04
C LEU A 254 8.55 -1.38 15.68
N ALA A 255 8.03 -2.29 14.89
CA ALA A 255 8.52 -2.55 13.54
C ALA A 255 8.11 -1.42 12.58
N ALA A 256 6.87 -0.95 12.63
CA ALA A 256 6.41 0.20 11.86
C ALA A 256 7.19 1.48 12.19
N ALA A 257 7.57 1.67 13.46
CA ALA A 257 8.46 2.75 13.89
C ALA A 257 9.93 2.56 13.46
N GLY A 258 10.27 1.42 12.83
CA GLY A 258 11.64 1.13 12.40
C GLY A 258 12.62 0.88 13.55
N VAL A 259 12.12 0.56 14.75
CA VAL A 259 12.91 0.22 15.92
C VAL A 259 13.43 -1.22 15.83
N ILE A 260 12.65 -2.09 15.20
CA ILE A 260 12.98 -3.51 15.01
C ILE A 260 12.95 -3.81 13.51
N ASP A 261 14.05 -4.39 13.01
CA ASP A 261 14.16 -4.92 11.66
C ASP A 261 14.65 -6.37 11.77
N VAL A 262 13.82 -7.32 11.36
CA VAL A 262 14.11 -8.76 11.47
C VAL A 262 13.91 -9.41 10.11
N PRO A 263 14.86 -10.25 9.66
CA PRO A 263 14.71 -10.99 8.41
C PRO A 263 13.47 -11.88 8.42
N THR A 264 12.75 -11.94 7.30
CA THR A 264 11.47 -12.65 7.16
C THR A 264 11.58 -14.16 7.48
N ARG A 265 12.60 -14.85 6.97
CA ARG A 265 12.75 -16.31 7.13
C ARG A 265 12.79 -16.80 8.58
N PRO A 266 13.59 -16.24 9.51
CA PRO A 266 13.55 -16.61 10.92
C PRO A 266 12.17 -16.40 11.55
N VAL A 267 11.46 -15.33 11.17
CA VAL A 267 10.14 -15.01 11.72
C VAL A 267 9.11 -16.05 11.27
N GLU A 268 9.07 -16.42 10.00
CA GLU A 268 8.20 -17.48 9.47
C GLU A 268 8.45 -18.83 10.17
N THR A 269 9.72 -19.15 10.41
CA THR A 269 10.10 -20.37 11.15
C THR A 269 9.59 -20.34 12.59
N LEU A 270 9.67 -19.19 13.27
CA LEU A 270 9.17 -19.03 14.64
C LEU A 270 7.64 -19.09 14.69
N ILE A 271 6.95 -18.56 13.66
CA ILE A 271 5.50 -18.68 13.52
C ILE A 271 5.08 -20.16 13.39
N ALA A 272 5.69 -20.88 12.46
CA ALA A 272 5.42 -22.31 12.29
C ALA A 272 5.70 -23.10 13.59
N PHE A 273 6.77 -22.80 14.29
CA PHE A 273 7.10 -23.40 15.58
C PHE A 273 6.05 -23.06 16.64
N SER A 274 5.56 -21.83 16.71
CA SER A 274 4.52 -21.40 17.66
C SER A 274 3.21 -22.16 17.47
N ILE A 275 2.83 -22.43 16.21
CA ILE A 275 1.64 -23.23 15.85
C ILE A 275 1.85 -24.67 16.31
N ALA A 276 3.02 -25.27 16.06
CA ALA A 276 3.34 -26.63 16.51
C ALA A 276 3.29 -26.76 18.04
N VAL A 277 3.86 -25.78 18.78
CA VAL A 277 3.79 -25.75 20.24
C VAL A 277 2.35 -25.62 20.73
N SER A 278 1.53 -24.78 20.08
CA SER A 278 0.10 -24.62 20.42
C SER A 278 -0.69 -25.90 20.16
N ALA A 279 -0.39 -26.61 19.08
CA ALA A 279 -1.00 -27.92 18.79
C ALA A 279 -0.64 -28.98 19.85
N VAL A 280 0.61 -29.04 20.27
CA VAL A 280 1.05 -29.94 21.36
C VAL A 280 0.37 -29.54 22.68
N HIS A 281 0.26 -28.22 22.96
CA HIS A 281 -0.46 -27.72 24.13
C HIS A 281 -1.94 -28.09 24.11
N ALA A 282 -2.61 -28.05 22.94
CA ALA A 282 -4.01 -28.47 22.77
C ALA A 282 -4.20 -29.95 23.08
N LEU A 283 -3.21 -30.80 22.77
CA LEU A 283 -3.25 -32.24 23.06
C LEU A 283 -2.89 -32.55 24.52
N ARG A 284 -1.90 -31.85 25.08
CA ARG A 284 -1.42 -32.01 26.43
C ARG A 284 -1.08 -30.65 27.03
N PRO A 285 -1.56 -30.35 28.27
CA PRO A 285 -1.25 -29.06 28.90
C PRO A 285 0.25 -28.97 29.17
N LEU A 286 0.97 -28.17 28.40
CA LEU A 286 2.38 -27.85 28.63
C LEU A 286 2.56 -26.95 29.84
N VAL A 287 1.60 -26.04 30.06
CA VAL A 287 1.57 -25.10 31.18
C VAL A 287 0.17 -25.07 31.78
N ALA A 288 0.08 -25.27 33.08
CA ALA A 288 -1.22 -25.45 33.76
C ALA A 288 -2.05 -24.17 33.94
N ARG A 289 -1.44 -22.97 33.86
CA ARG A 289 -2.08 -21.64 34.03
C ARG A 289 -1.37 -20.52 33.26
N GLY A 290 -0.61 -20.84 32.24
CA GLY A 290 0.25 -19.87 31.52
C GLY A 290 -0.22 -19.54 30.12
N GLU A 291 -1.44 -19.87 29.72
CA GLU A 291 -1.92 -19.68 28.35
C GLU A 291 -1.87 -18.22 27.89
N VAL A 292 -2.13 -17.30 28.82
CA VAL A 292 -2.03 -15.84 28.56
C VAL A 292 -0.60 -15.43 28.22
N PHE A 293 0.41 -15.97 28.95
CA PHE A 293 1.82 -15.67 28.67
C PHE A 293 2.28 -16.31 27.35
N ILE A 294 1.83 -17.52 27.05
CA ILE A 294 2.12 -18.19 25.78
C ILE A 294 1.50 -17.38 24.63
N ALA A 295 0.25 -16.98 24.78
CA ALA A 295 -0.45 -16.17 23.79
C ALA A 295 0.24 -14.81 23.54
N SER A 296 0.67 -14.13 24.61
CA SER A 296 1.38 -12.86 24.49
C SER A 296 2.74 -13.06 23.80
N GLY A 297 3.52 -14.08 24.17
CA GLY A 297 4.82 -14.39 23.54
C GLY A 297 4.68 -14.73 22.05
N PHE A 298 3.67 -15.50 21.70
CA PHE A 298 3.40 -15.82 20.30
C PHE A 298 2.84 -14.62 19.53
N GLY A 299 2.03 -13.76 20.17
CA GLY A 299 1.61 -12.49 19.61
C GLY A 299 2.81 -11.63 19.21
N LEU A 300 3.84 -11.52 20.09
CA LEU A 300 5.07 -10.80 19.78
C LEU A 300 5.77 -11.35 18.53
N VAL A 301 5.84 -12.66 18.36
CA VAL A 301 6.46 -13.31 17.18
C VAL A 301 5.64 -13.02 15.91
N HIS A 302 4.32 -13.19 15.99
CA HIS A 302 3.43 -12.99 14.84
C HIS A 302 3.38 -11.54 14.38
N GLY A 303 3.52 -10.56 15.30
CA GLY A 303 3.58 -9.15 14.96
C GLY A 303 4.83 -8.76 14.15
N LEU A 304 5.93 -9.51 14.28
CA LEU A 304 7.14 -9.29 13.49
C LEU A 304 6.98 -9.69 12.02
N ALA A 305 6.08 -10.62 11.69
CA ALA A 305 5.85 -11.03 10.31
C ALA A 305 5.26 -9.92 9.45
N PHE A 306 4.41 -9.08 10.03
CA PHE A 306 3.81 -7.95 9.32
C PHE A 306 4.78 -6.78 9.12
N ALA A 307 5.85 -6.74 9.90
CA ALA A 307 6.88 -5.72 9.81
C ALA A 307 7.60 -5.70 8.46
N SER A 308 7.90 -6.89 7.91
CA SER A 308 8.52 -7.03 6.60
C SER A 308 7.63 -6.53 5.48
N LEU A 309 6.32 -6.78 5.57
CA LEU A 309 5.35 -6.31 4.59
C LEU A 309 5.23 -4.77 4.58
N ILE A 310 5.25 -4.12 5.75
CA ILE A 310 5.24 -2.65 5.86
C ILE A 310 6.54 -2.06 5.30
N GLY A 311 7.67 -2.73 5.49
CA GLY A 311 8.97 -2.35 4.93
C GLY A 311 8.95 -2.35 3.40
N ASP A 312 8.38 -3.38 2.79
CA ASP A 312 8.26 -3.55 1.34
C ASP A 312 7.29 -2.53 0.71
N LEU A 313 6.24 -2.15 1.42
CA LEU A 313 5.30 -1.10 1.00
C LEU A 313 5.88 0.32 1.11
N GLY A 314 7.10 0.49 1.66
CA GLY A 314 7.79 1.78 1.79
C GLY A 314 7.18 2.73 2.84
N LEU A 315 6.17 2.30 3.59
CA LEU A 315 5.49 3.10 4.62
C LEU A 315 6.41 3.42 5.81
N GLY A 316 7.41 2.60 6.09
CA GLY A 316 8.42 2.86 7.13
C GLY A 316 9.33 4.07 6.87
N ARG A 317 9.30 4.67 5.68
CA ARG A 317 10.07 5.89 5.37
C ARG A 317 9.35 7.18 5.78
N VAL A 318 8.04 7.13 5.94
CA VAL A 318 7.23 8.28 6.35
C VAL A 318 7.50 8.61 7.83
N PHE A 319 7.66 7.60 8.68
CA PHE A 319 7.92 7.77 10.11
C PHE A 319 9.40 8.07 10.48
N LYS A 320 10.35 7.90 9.57
CA LYS A 320 11.79 8.13 9.84
C LYS A 320 12.25 9.57 9.63
N ARG A 321 11.37 10.50 9.28
CA ARG A 321 11.70 11.91 8.96
C ARG A 321 10.90 12.96 9.75
N SER A 322 10.25 12.57 10.83
CA SER A 322 9.74 13.53 11.84
C SER A 322 10.78 13.80 12.90
#